data_21b37e21cadc52ce4141b600cf2a4861
#
_entry.id   21b37e21cadc52ce4141b600cf2a4861
#
_cell.length_a   1.000
_cell.length_b   1.000
_cell.length_c   1.000
_cell.angle_alpha   90.00
_cell.angle_beta   90.00
_cell.angle_gamma   90.00
#
_symmetry.space_group_name_H-M   'P 1'
#
loop_
_entity.id
_entity.type
_entity.pdbx_description
1 polymer ?
#
loop_
_entity_poly.entity_id
_entity_poly.type
_entity_poly.pdbx_seq_one_letter_code
_entity_poly.pdbx_strand_id
1 'polypeptide(L)'
;PYSWLAKIEITGAYRDSVNNQAITILDNFENRYGGLEILGPVPCYLERVKNRYRYQIVLKSLKNIDINGKLLHSFIEENMERFNKNFPSRQNRINIHFDPLSLI
;
A
#
# COMPACT_ATOMS: atom_id res chain seq x y z
N PRO A 1 -11.95 14.02 2.52
CA PRO A 1 -12.20 14.74 3.78
C PRO A 1 -12.75 13.88 4.92
N TYR A 2 -13.34 12.73 4.59
CA TYR A 2 -13.89 11.85 5.63
C TYR A 2 -12.92 10.73 6.02
N SER A 3 -11.84 10.57 5.28
CA SER A 3 -10.88 9.50 5.50
C SER A 3 -9.46 10.00 5.39
N TRP A 4 -8.59 9.38 6.19
CA TRP A 4 -7.16 9.47 5.95
C TRP A 4 -6.83 8.53 4.80
N LEU A 5 -5.90 8.93 3.95
CA LEU A 5 -5.52 8.13 2.79
C LEU A 5 -4.04 7.78 2.85
N ALA A 6 -3.74 6.58 2.38
CA ALA A 6 -2.36 6.15 2.19
C ALA A 6 -2.30 5.25 0.98
N LYS A 7 -1.13 5.13 0.39
CA LYS A 7 -0.92 4.15 -0.66
C LYS A 7 0.41 3.45 -0.48
N ILE A 8 0.43 2.19 -0.87
CA ILE A 8 1.66 1.40 -0.97
C ILE A 8 1.89 1.20 -2.46
N GLU A 9 2.98 1.75 -2.97
CA GLU A 9 3.32 1.67 -4.39
C GLU A 9 4.45 0.68 -4.58
N ILE A 10 4.26 -0.25 -5.51
CA ILE A 10 5.25 -1.26 -5.85
C ILE A 10 5.70 -1.01 -7.28
N THR A 11 7.01 -0.91 -7.48
CA THR A 11 7.61 -0.59 -8.78
C THR A 11 8.67 -1.62 -9.13
N GLY A 12 8.67 -2.07 -10.37
CA GLY A 12 9.65 -3.04 -10.81
C GLY A 12 9.70 -3.18 -12.32
N ALA A 13 10.64 -3.99 -12.78
CA ALA A 13 10.91 -4.17 -14.21
C ALA A 13 9.89 -5.07 -14.91
N TYR A 14 9.21 -5.94 -14.16
CA TYR A 14 8.30 -6.94 -14.74
C TYR A 14 6.91 -6.80 -14.15
N ARG A 15 5.90 -6.62 -15.02
CA ARG A 15 4.53 -6.38 -14.57
C ARG A 15 4.02 -7.48 -13.65
N ASP A 16 4.19 -8.74 -14.03
CA ASP A 16 3.65 -9.84 -13.25
C ASP A 16 4.32 -9.95 -11.89
N SER A 17 5.62 -9.70 -11.82
CA SER A 17 6.34 -9.70 -10.56
C SER A 17 5.85 -8.59 -9.64
N VAL A 18 5.63 -7.40 -10.17
CA VAL A 18 5.12 -6.25 -9.40
C VAL A 18 3.73 -6.56 -8.87
N ASN A 19 2.84 -7.03 -9.74
CA ASN A 19 1.48 -7.35 -9.34
C ASN A 19 1.44 -8.48 -8.31
N ASN A 20 2.22 -9.53 -8.50
CA ASN A 20 2.26 -10.65 -7.57
C ASN A 20 2.78 -10.22 -6.20
N GLN A 21 3.78 -9.36 -6.16
CA GLN A 21 4.28 -8.84 -4.89
C GLN A 21 3.22 -8.01 -4.18
N ALA A 22 2.49 -7.18 -4.92
CA ALA A 22 1.40 -6.39 -4.34
C ALA A 22 0.31 -7.30 -3.76
N ILE A 23 -0.03 -8.38 -4.47
CA ILE A 23 -1.00 -9.35 -3.98
C ILE A 23 -0.49 -10.03 -2.71
N THR A 24 0.80 -10.38 -2.67
CA THR A 24 1.38 -11.00 -1.48
C THR A 24 1.33 -10.06 -0.28
N ILE A 25 1.60 -8.78 -0.49
CA ILE A 25 1.47 -7.78 0.59
C ILE A 25 0.04 -7.75 1.09
N LEU A 26 -0.92 -7.64 0.18
CA LEU A 26 -2.35 -7.57 0.53
C LEU A 26 -2.79 -8.81 1.30
N ASP A 27 -2.40 -9.98 0.83
CA ASP A 27 -2.80 -11.25 1.43
C ASP A 27 -2.21 -11.46 2.82
N ASN A 28 -1.12 -10.77 3.14
CA ASN A 28 -0.45 -10.89 4.42
C ASN A 28 -0.83 -9.79 5.43
N PHE A 29 -1.77 -8.92 5.08
CA PHE A 29 -2.23 -7.92 6.04
C PHE A 29 -2.98 -8.60 7.18
N GLU A 30 -2.62 -8.22 8.41
CA GLU A 30 -3.25 -8.70 9.64
C GLU A 30 -3.73 -7.53 10.48
N ASN A 31 -4.70 -7.81 11.34
CA ASN A 31 -5.22 -6.83 12.30
C ASN A 31 -5.94 -5.66 11.64
N ARG A 32 -6.74 -5.98 10.63
CA ARG A 32 -7.63 -4.99 10.04
C ARG A 32 -8.63 -4.53 11.09
N TYR A 33 -9.11 -3.31 10.98
CA TYR A 33 -10.01 -2.71 11.95
C TYR A 33 -11.23 -2.11 11.24
N GLY A 34 -12.29 -1.88 11.99
CA GLY A 34 -13.48 -1.22 11.45
C GLY A 34 -13.14 0.20 11.03
N GLY A 35 -13.60 0.60 9.85
CA GLY A 35 -13.28 1.90 9.27
C GLY A 35 -12.11 1.87 8.31
N LEU A 36 -11.42 0.74 8.20
CA LEU A 36 -10.34 0.58 7.23
C LEU A 36 -10.89 -0.04 5.95
N GLU A 37 -10.63 0.61 4.83
CA GLU A 37 -10.94 0.10 3.49
C GLU A 37 -9.65 -0.05 2.72
N ILE A 38 -9.46 -1.20 2.09
CA ILE A 38 -8.25 -1.49 1.31
C ILE A 38 -8.68 -1.82 -0.11
N LEU A 39 -8.09 -1.09 -1.08
CA LEU A 39 -8.41 -1.22 -2.50
C LEU A 39 -7.17 -1.61 -3.28
N GLY A 40 -7.36 -2.50 -4.24
CA GLY A 40 -6.27 -2.91 -5.12
C GLY A 40 -5.80 -4.32 -4.81
N PRO A 41 -4.64 -4.72 -5.34
CA PRO A 41 -3.73 -3.86 -6.12
C PRO A 41 -4.28 -3.46 -7.48
N VAL A 42 -3.98 -2.25 -7.90
CA VAL A 42 -4.37 -1.73 -9.21
C VAL A 42 -3.17 -1.00 -9.83
N PRO A 43 -3.11 -0.91 -11.17
CA PRO A 43 -2.07 -0.10 -11.79
C PRO A 43 -2.18 1.35 -11.34
N CYS A 44 -1.04 2.02 -11.20
CA CYS A 44 -1.02 3.44 -10.95
C CYS A 44 -1.52 4.19 -12.19
N TYR A 45 -1.86 5.47 -12.03
CA TYR A 45 -2.32 6.30 -13.14
C TYR A 45 -1.40 6.19 -14.35
N LEU A 46 -0.09 6.26 -14.11
CA LEU A 46 0.90 5.91 -15.13
C LEU A 46 1.48 4.56 -14.73
N GLU A 47 0.90 3.50 -15.28
CA GLU A 47 1.31 2.15 -14.94
C GLU A 47 2.77 1.89 -15.25
N ARG A 48 3.28 2.49 -16.33
CA ARG A 48 4.64 2.27 -16.77
C ARG A 48 5.38 3.59 -16.92
N VAL A 49 6.48 3.76 -16.18
CA VAL A 49 7.33 4.94 -16.26
C VAL A 49 8.77 4.47 -16.37
N LYS A 50 9.50 4.95 -17.40
CA LYS A 50 10.91 4.61 -17.62
C LYS A 50 11.15 3.10 -17.64
N ASN A 51 10.28 2.36 -18.33
CA ASN A 51 10.34 0.91 -18.44
C ASN A 51 10.17 0.17 -17.12
N ARG A 52 9.53 0.80 -16.13
CA ARG A 52 9.19 0.17 -14.87
C ARG A 52 7.69 0.21 -14.68
N TYR A 53 7.14 -0.89 -14.19
CA TYR A 53 5.71 -1.01 -13.94
C TYR A 53 5.41 -0.56 -12.52
N ARG A 54 4.25 0.09 -12.34
CA ARG A 54 3.85 0.68 -11.07
C ARG A 54 2.44 0.22 -10.71
N TYR A 55 2.31 -0.43 -9.56
CA TYR A 55 1.02 -0.84 -9.01
C TYR A 55 0.88 -0.28 -7.62
N GLN A 56 -0.35 -0.12 -7.17
CA GLN A 56 -0.59 0.46 -5.85
C GLN A 56 -1.72 -0.24 -5.10
N ILE A 57 -1.59 -0.23 -3.78
CA ILE A 57 -2.64 -0.60 -2.85
C ILE A 57 -3.03 0.71 -2.16
N VAL A 58 -4.32 1.04 -2.18
CA VAL A 58 -4.84 2.26 -1.56
C VAL A 58 -5.56 1.88 -0.27
N LEU A 59 -5.24 2.59 0.81
CA LEU A 59 -5.86 2.37 2.11
C LEU A 59 -6.58 3.64 2.54
N LYS A 60 -7.82 3.46 3.03
CA LYS A 60 -8.64 4.55 3.54
C LYS A 60 -9.03 4.23 4.97
N SER A 61 -8.86 5.18 5.87
CA SER A 61 -9.20 5.03 7.28
C SER A 61 -10.14 6.15 7.68
N LEU A 62 -11.35 5.80 8.14
CA LEU A 62 -12.36 6.78 8.49
C LEU A 62 -11.89 7.67 9.63
N LYS A 63 -11.99 8.99 9.44
CA LYS A 63 -11.51 9.97 10.43
C LYS A 63 -12.29 9.94 11.74
N ASN A 64 -13.56 9.53 11.71
CA ASN A 64 -14.36 9.47 12.94
C ASN A 64 -13.97 8.27 13.83
N ILE A 65 -13.29 7.28 13.28
CA ILE A 65 -12.76 6.14 14.04
C ILE A 65 -11.28 6.36 14.32
N ASP A 66 -10.55 6.82 13.32
CA ASP A 66 -9.11 7.05 13.38
C ASP A 66 -8.88 8.57 13.43
N ILE A 67 -9.09 9.17 14.60
CA ILE A 67 -9.19 10.62 14.75
C ILE A 67 -7.95 11.36 14.24
N ASN A 68 -6.76 10.81 14.49
CA ASN A 68 -5.51 11.47 14.14
C ASN A 68 -4.66 10.71 13.13
N GLY A 69 -5.22 9.67 12.51
CA GLY A 69 -4.50 8.87 11.53
C GLY A 69 -3.56 7.84 12.12
N LYS A 70 -3.50 7.70 13.43
CA LYS A 70 -2.56 6.76 14.07
C LYS A 70 -2.89 5.31 13.80
N LEU A 71 -4.18 4.97 13.68
CA LEU A 71 -4.57 3.60 13.37
C LEU A 71 -4.04 3.19 12.00
N LEU A 72 -4.21 4.04 11.01
CA LEU A 72 -3.73 3.77 9.67
C LEU A 72 -2.21 3.66 9.64
N HIS A 73 -1.54 4.61 10.29
CA HIS A 73 -0.08 4.64 10.33
C HIS A 73 0.47 3.36 10.98
N SER A 74 -0.05 2.99 12.14
CA SER A 74 0.38 1.78 12.84
C SER A 74 0.09 0.53 12.05
N PHE A 75 -1.10 0.46 11.42
CA PHE A 75 -1.47 -0.69 10.60
C PHE A 75 -0.44 -0.92 9.49
N ILE A 76 -0.10 0.14 8.77
CA ILE A 76 0.86 0.02 7.66
C ILE A 76 2.25 -0.30 8.18
N GLU A 77 2.72 0.39 9.22
CA GLU A 77 4.06 0.15 9.76
C GLU A 77 4.23 -1.29 10.25
N GLU A 78 3.28 -1.78 11.03
CA GLU A 78 3.39 -3.13 11.59
C GLU A 78 3.32 -4.20 10.51
N ASN A 79 2.41 -4.03 9.55
CA ASN A 79 2.26 -4.99 8.48
C ASN A 79 3.46 -4.99 7.53
N MET A 80 3.98 -3.82 7.20
CA MET A 80 5.14 -3.74 6.30
C MET A 80 6.42 -4.20 6.98
N GLU A 81 6.56 -3.94 8.27
CA GLU A 81 7.71 -4.47 9.02
C GLU A 81 7.69 -5.99 9.02
N ARG A 82 6.55 -6.59 9.29
CA ARG A 82 6.42 -8.05 9.27
C ARG A 82 6.65 -8.60 7.86
N PHE A 83 6.09 -7.93 6.85
CA PHE A 83 6.31 -8.34 5.46
C PHE A 83 7.80 -8.33 5.11
N ASN A 84 8.52 -7.28 5.48
CA ASN A 84 9.93 -7.16 5.20
C ASN A 84 10.76 -8.24 5.91
N LYS A 85 10.35 -8.67 7.08
CA LYS A 85 11.00 -9.76 7.80
C LYS A 85 10.78 -11.09 7.12
N ASN A 86 9.55 -11.36 6.68
CA ASN A 86 9.18 -12.64 6.08
C ASN A 86 9.62 -12.76 4.63
N PHE A 87 9.79 -11.64 3.95
CA PHE A 87 10.18 -11.60 2.54
C PHE A 87 11.34 -10.62 2.36
N PRO A 88 12.51 -10.93 2.92
CA PRO A 88 13.64 -9.98 2.93
C PRO A 88 14.25 -9.72 1.56
N SER A 89 14.13 -10.70 0.65
CA SER A 89 14.68 -10.58 -0.70
C SER A 89 13.56 -10.20 -1.65
N ARG A 90 13.73 -9.10 -2.38
CA ARG A 90 12.71 -8.66 -3.32
C ARG A 90 13.33 -7.96 -4.51
N GLN A 91 12.67 -8.11 -5.65
CA GLN A 91 13.10 -7.54 -6.91
C GLN A 91 12.54 -6.14 -7.14
N ASN A 92 11.52 -5.77 -6.39
CA ASN A 92 10.75 -4.55 -6.63
C ASN A 92 10.92 -3.57 -5.50
N ARG A 93 10.74 -2.27 -5.82
CA ARG A 93 10.79 -1.21 -4.83
C ARG A 93 9.40 -1.00 -4.24
N ILE A 94 9.34 -0.78 -2.92
CA ILE A 94 8.10 -0.49 -2.22
C ILE A 94 8.23 0.89 -1.61
N ASN A 95 7.27 1.77 -1.92
CA ASN A 95 7.21 3.12 -1.35
C ASN A 95 5.85 3.31 -0.69
N ILE A 96 5.85 3.95 0.48
CA ILE A 96 4.64 4.20 1.26
C ILE A 96 4.41 5.70 1.34
N HIS A 97 3.18 6.13 1.05
CA HIS A 97 2.78 7.52 1.08
C HIS A 97 1.56 7.70 1.98
N PHE A 98 1.63 8.64 2.92
CA PHE A 98 0.59 8.91 3.91
C PHE A 98 -0.10 10.25 3.70
N ASP A 99 -0.19 10.73 2.48
CA ASP A 99 -0.76 12.05 2.24
C ASP A 99 -1.87 11.92 1.20
N PRO A 100 -3.09 12.39 1.49
CA PRO A 100 -4.18 12.30 0.52
C PRO A 100 -3.84 12.94 -0.82
N LEU A 101 -3.02 13.98 -0.83
CA LEU A 101 -2.64 14.64 -2.08
C LEU A 101 -1.72 13.79 -2.92
N SER A 102 -1.05 12.82 -2.33
CA SER A 102 -0.12 11.95 -3.05
C SER A 102 -0.79 10.82 -3.82
N LEU A 103 -2.12 10.72 -3.74
CA LEU A 103 -2.87 9.69 -4.47
C LEU A 103 -3.16 10.06 -5.92
N ILE A 104 -2.90 11.28 -6.30
CA ILE A 104 -3.17 11.77 -7.65
C ILE A 104 -2.02 11.43 -8.59
#